data_47a050d6b22a85b216d631a5ae4653c1
#
_entry.id   47a050d6b22a85b216d631a5ae4653c1
#
_cell.length_a   1.000
_cell.length_b   1.000
_cell.length_c   1.000
_cell.angle_alpha   90.00
_cell.angle_beta   90.00
_cell.angle_gamma   90.00
#
_symmetry.space_group_name_H-M   'P 1'
#
loop_
_entity.id
_entity.type
_entity.pdbx_description
1 polymer ?
#
loop_
_entity_poly.entity_id
_entity_poly.type
_entity_poly.pdbx_seq_one_letter_code
_entity_poly.pdbx_strand_id
1 'polypeptide(L)'
;MAHPAGPELAGRRATRLPYLLLVTRTGLSVAQGAALTLGAVLGTGVISLPALAAAEAGPASLVAWLALIALSVPLATTFASLGARHPDGGGVSTYARLAFGEHVSTMVGWAFYLTIGVGAPVAAGFAGSYVADAVGGGRATNLTATAGIIALVTLLNWFGIRISGRVQLGIAGAIALLLAVSVAVSLPHADLGNLTPFAPHGWSAVGRAASLLVWAFAGWEILTSLSAEYHDPARDIRRSTTIALVVVGVLYLGIAFATVAVLGSDTGPAPLSDLLVLGFGGGARPVTTVVAVLLTLGAVNAYFAGGSRLGAALARDGGMPHVLAAGGGPGEVPRRSLAVIAGIALGTVGTMAASGLSTDATLLLATGTFSFVYVVGAAAALRLLPRGTASWWCAVASLVAALVLLGLTGTHVVGPILFAGAGLAWTVVKRRTSPLPAPVEPARAGSCP
;
A
#
# COMPACT_ATOMS: atom_id res chain seq x y z
N MET A 1 -87.27 8.71 -9.26
CA MET A 1 -86.43 7.93 -8.32
C MET A 1 -85.00 8.24 -8.65
N ALA A 2 -84.39 9.12 -7.86
CA ALA A 2 -83.03 9.61 -8.07
C ALA A 2 -81.98 8.76 -7.37
N HIS A 3 -80.97 8.43 -8.08
CA HIS A 3 -79.80 7.77 -7.52
C HIS A 3 -78.73 8.83 -7.14
N PRO A 4 -78.17 8.87 -5.95
CA PRO A 4 -77.15 9.86 -5.58
C PRO A 4 -75.77 9.49 -6.07
N ALA A 5 -75.07 10.50 -6.56
CA ALA A 5 -73.65 10.42 -6.99
C ALA A 5 -72.69 10.23 -5.80
N GLY A 6 -71.74 9.36 -5.93
CA GLY A 6 -70.65 9.17 -5.00
C GLY A 6 -69.57 10.26 -5.13
N PRO A 7 -68.77 10.53 -4.09
CA PRO A 7 -67.79 11.63 -4.06
C PRO A 7 -66.53 11.33 -4.85
N GLU A 8 -66.14 12.32 -5.62
CA GLU A 8 -64.88 12.41 -6.37
C GLU A 8 -63.65 12.24 -5.44
N LEU A 9 -62.80 11.30 -5.79
CA LEU A 9 -61.46 11.17 -5.24
C LEU A 9 -60.56 12.30 -5.78
N ALA A 10 -60.49 13.37 -5.01
CA ALA A 10 -59.55 14.45 -5.23
C ALA A 10 -58.09 13.92 -5.14
N GLY A 11 -57.42 13.94 -6.27
CA GLY A 11 -56.02 13.50 -6.40
C GLY A 11 -55.11 14.30 -5.49
N ARG A 12 -54.55 13.63 -4.48
CA ARG A 12 -53.36 14.06 -3.77
C ARG A 12 -52.18 13.93 -4.74
N ARG A 13 -51.88 14.98 -5.49
CA ARG A 13 -50.54 15.16 -6.07
C ARG A 13 -49.55 15.26 -4.92
N ALA A 14 -48.93 14.14 -4.56
CA ALA A 14 -47.74 14.14 -3.73
C ALA A 14 -46.71 14.94 -4.50
N THR A 15 -46.48 16.17 -4.07
CA THR A 15 -45.31 16.96 -4.41
C THR A 15 -44.08 16.16 -3.97
N ARG A 16 -43.52 15.35 -4.87
CA ARG A 16 -42.17 14.83 -4.73
C ARG A 16 -41.27 16.04 -4.81
N LEU A 17 -40.99 16.65 -3.67
CA LEU A 17 -39.87 17.55 -3.50
C LEU A 17 -38.61 16.84 -4.03
N PRO A 18 -37.79 17.52 -4.82
CA PRO A 18 -36.55 16.96 -5.33
C PRO A 18 -35.55 16.92 -4.19
N TYR A 19 -35.57 15.84 -3.36
CA TYR A 19 -34.46 15.47 -2.49
C TYR A 19 -33.21 15.06 -3.28
N LEU A 20 -33.19 15.34 -4.59
CA LEU A 20 -32.15 14.95 -5.53
C LEU A 20 -31.09 16.01 -5.77
N LEU A 21 -31.08 17.09 -5.03
CA LEU A 21 -30.17 18.22 -5.27
C LEU A 21 -29.50 18.72 -4.00
N LEU A 22 -28.74 17.87 -3.27
CA LEU A 22 -27.70 18.36 -2.34
C LEU A 22 -26.81 17.22 -1.80
N VAL A 23 -26.56 16.17 -2.58
CA VAL A 23 -25.33 15.41 -2.43
C VAL A 23 -24.44 15.86 -3.58
N THR A 24 -23.83 17.01 -3.44
CA THR A 24 -22.59 17.29 -4.16
C THR A 24 -21.61 16.23 -3.66
N ARG A 25 -21.49 15.11 -4.39
CA ARG A 25 -20.35 14.24 -4.30
C ARG A 25 -19.16 15.11 -4.69
N THR A 26 -18.54 15.75 -3.71
CA THR A 26 -17.24 16.37 -3.86
C THR A 26 -16.26 15.23 -4.02
N GLY A 27 -16.13 14.70 -5.25
CA GLY A 27 -15.15 13.69 -5.59
C GLY A 27 -13.74 14.23 -5.34
N LEU A 28 -12.77 13.32 -5.23
CA LEU A 28 -11.36 13.69 -5.07
C LEU A 28 -10.91 14.54 -6.26
N SER A 29 -10.33 15.68 -5.97
CA SER A 29 -9.63 16.50 -6.97
C SER A 29 -8.30 15.89 -7.35
N VAL A 30 -7.72 16.31 -8.47
CA VAL A 30 -6.37 15.89 -8.92
C VAL A 30 -5.32 16.12 -7.83
N ALA A 31 -5.36 17.28 -7.15
CA ALA A 31 -4.38 17.58 -6.09
C ALA A 31 -4.55 16.67 -4.86
N GLN A 32 -5.80 16.38 -4.45
CA GLN A 32 -6.07 15.46 -3.35
C GLN A 32 -5.66 14.02 -3.71
N GLY A 33 -5.97 13.57 -4.93
CA GLY A 33 -5.55 12.26 -5.40
C GLY A 33 -4.04 12.12 -5.49
N ALA A 34 -3.34 13.13 -6.01
CA ALA A 34 -1.88 13.15 -6.04
C ALA A 34 -1.30 13.10 -4.61
N ALA A 35 -1.85 13.86 -3.68
CA ALA A 35 -1.39 13.89 -2.30
C ALA A 35 -1.62 12.57 -1.56
N LEU A 36 -2.77 11.90 -1.78
CA LEU A 36 -3.04 10.58 -1.22
C LEU A 36 -2.06 9.54 -1.77
N THR A 37 -1.77 9.60 -3.07
CA THR A 37 -0.78 8.73 -3.71
C THR A 37 0.64 9.01 -3.18
N LEU A 38 1.01 10.29 -3.07
CA LEU A 38 2.29 10.70 -2.48
C LEU A 38 2.42 10.19 -1.04
N GLY A 39 1.37 10.36 -0.21
CA GLY A 39 1.38 9.88 1.16
C GLY A 39 1.52 8.36 1.27
N ALA A 40 0.98 7.62 0.30
CA ALA A 40 1.10 6.17 0.25
C ALA A 40 2.50 5.72 -0.20
N VAL A 41 3.03 6.32 -1.26
CA VAL A 41 4.31 5.92 -1.87
C VAL A 41 5.51 6.50 -1.11
N LEU A 42 5.48 7.81 -0.72
CA LEU A 42 6.51 8.43 0.13
C LEU A 42 6.51 7.89 1.56
N GLY A 43 5.74 6.86 1.85
CA GLY A 43 5.55 6.27 3.16
C GLY A 43 6.85 6.00 3.93
N THR A 44 6.81 4.99 4.78
CA THR A 44 7.89 4.70 5.74
C THR A 44 9.24 4.33 5.11
N GLY A 45 9.24 3.92 3.83
CA GLY A 45 10.46 3.47 3.15
C GLY A 45 11.50 4.57 2.93
N VAL A 46 11.06 5.79 2.61
CA VAL A 46 11.98 6.88 2.22
C VAL A 46 12.92 7.32 3.34
N ILE A 47 12.54 7.11 4.60
CA ILE A 47 13.34 7.54 5.75
C ILE A 47 14.52 6.60 6.05
N SER A 48 14.50 5.35 5.60
CA SER A 48 15.54 4.36 5.95
C SER A 48 16.11 3.62 4.73
N LEU A 49 15.33 3.41 3.67
CA LEU A 49 15.79 2.64 2.51
C LEU A 49 16.96 3.25 1.74
N PRO A 50 17.17 4.58 1.68
CA PRO A 50 18.37 5.12 1.06
C PRO A 50 19.66 4.60 1.72
N ALA A 51 19.71 4.52 3.06
CA ALA A 51 20.84 3.96 3.79
C ALA A 51 20.97 2.45 3.56
N LEU A 52 19.86 1.70 3.65
CA LEU A 52 19.90 0.25 3.42
C LEU A 52 20.38 -0.10 2.01
N ALA A 53 19.94 0.63 1.00
CA ALA A 53 20.38 0.43 -0.37
C ALA A 53 21.85 0.83 -0.56
N ALA A 54 22.30 1.92 0.08
CA ALA A 54 23.69 2.35 0.06
C ALA A 54 24.61 1.34 0.75
N ALA A 55 24.20 0.80 1.90
CA ALA A 55 24.94 -0.26 2.59
C ALA A 55 25.04 -1.53 1.75
N GLU A 56 23.99 -1.90 1.00
CA GLU A 56 23.94 -3.10 0.17
C GLU A 56 24.80 -2.97 -1.10
N ALA A 57 24.70 -1.84 -1.82
CA ALA A 57 25.30 -1.71 -3.16
C ALA A 57 26.28 -0.54 -3.30
N GLY A 58 26.51 0.24 -2.23
CA GLY A 58 27.31 1.46 -2.31
C GLY A 58 26.70 2.48 -3.27
N PRO A 59 27.52 3.26 -3.99
CA PRO A 59 27.06 4.20 -4.99
C PRO A 59 26.22 3.58 -6.11
N ALA A 60 26.45 2.31 -6.45
CA ALA A 60 25.66 1.59 -7.45
C ALA A 60 24.19 1.41 -7.05
N SER A 61 23.81 1.65 -5.79
CA SER A 61 22.40 1.72 -5.35
C SER A 61 21.61 2.77 -6.13
N LEU A 62 22.25 3.84 -6.61
CA LEU A 62 21.61 4.86 -7.46
C LEU A 62 21.06 4.26 -8.76
N VAL A 63 21.70 3.22 -9.31
CA VAL A 63 21.17 2.50 -10.48
C VAL A 63 19.88 1.76 -10.12
N ALA A 64 19.81 1.15 -8.94
CA ALA A 64 18.59 0.50 -8.46
C ALA A 64 17.44 1.51 -8.27
N TRP A 65 17.72 2.68 -7.70
CA TRP A 65 16.74 3.77 -7.58
C TRP A 65 16.23 4.25 -8.94
N LEU A 66 17.13 4.53 -9.88
CA LEU A 66 16.76 4.94 -11.24
C LEU A 66 15.92 3.86 -11.94
N ALA A 67 16.32 2.59 -11.83
CA ALA A 67 15.59 1.49 -12.43
C ALA A 67 14.16 1.40 -11.88
N LEU A 68 13.98 1.50 -10.55
CA LEU A 68 12.66 1.41 -9.93
C LEU A 68 11.79 2.65 -10.21
N ILE A 69 12.39 3.85 -10.28
CA ILE A 69 11.67 5.06 -10.72
C ILE A 69 11.18 4.86 -12.16
N ALA A 70 12.04 4.38 -13.07
CA ALA A 70 11.66 4.10 -14.46
C ALA A 70 10.55 3.03 -14.54
N LEU A 71 10.63 1.97 -13.73
CA LEU A 71 9.63 0.91 -13.64
C LEU A 71 8.30 1.36 -13.02
N SER A 72 8.33 2.38 -12.16
CA SER A 72 7.10 2.97 -11.60
C SER A 72 6.22 3.60 -12.66
N VAL A 73 6.77 4.11 -13.76
CA VAL A 73 6.00 4.74 -14.83
C VAL A 73 5.01 3.75 -15.47
N PRO A 74 5.46 2.60 -16.04
CA PRO A 74 4.53 1.64 -16.61
C PRO A 74 3.61 1.02 -15.54
N LEU A 75 4.11 0.76 -14.32
CA LEU A 75 3.32 0.16 -13.24
C LEU A 75 2.16 1.07 -12.81
N ALA A 76 2.46 2.33 -12.48
CA ALA A 76 1.45 3.30 -12.07
C ALA A 76 0.45 3.59 -13.20
N THR A 77 0.93 3.68 -14.47
CA THR A 77 0.08 3.84 -15.65
C THR A 77 -0.87 2.66 -15.82
N THR A 78 -0.39 1.44 -15.58
CA THR A 78 -1.21 0.21 -15.65
C THR A 78 -2.33 0.25 -14.62
N PHE A 79 -2.01 0.51 -13.35
CA PHE A 79 -3.01 0.59 -12.29
C PHE A 79 -3.96 1.78 -12.47
N ALA A 80 -3.47 2.94 -12.88
CA ALA A 80 -4.31 4.09 -13.21
C ALA A 80 -5.28 3.77 -14.35
N SER A 81 -4.85 3.02 -15.37
CA SER A 81 -5.70 2.61 -16.49
C SER A 81 -6.74 1.57 -16.11
N LEU A 82 -6.41 0.64 -15.20
CA LEU A 82 -7.37 -0.30 -14.62
C LEU A 82 -8.40 0.44 -13.76
N GLY A 83 -7.96 1.34 -12.88
CA GLY A 83 -8.84 2.13 -12.02
C GLY A 83 -9.78 3.05 -12.79
N ALA A 84 -9.31 3.64 -13.90
CA ALA A 84 -10.13 4.48 -14.76
C ALA A 84 -11.22 3.69 -15.51
N ARG A 85 -10.98 2.41 -15.84
CA ARG A 85 -11.92 1.55 -16.59
C ARG A 85 -12.86 0.74 -15.72
N HIS A 86 -12.35 0.32 -14.57
CA HIS A 86 -13.06 -0.53 -13.62
C HIS A 86 -12.96 0.10 -12.22
N PRO A 87 -13.62 1.26 -12.00
CA PRO A 87 -13.60 1.94 -10.70
C PRO A 87 -14.22 1.04 -9.63
N ASP A 88 -13.41 0.56 -8.69
CA ASP A 88 -13.85 -0.33 -7.61
C ASP A 88 -12.94 -0.18 -6.39
N GLY A 89 -13.51 -0.28 -5.20
CA GLY A 89 -12.77 -0.17 -3.94
C GLY A 89 -11.97 -1.42 -3.55
N GLY A 90 -12.15 -2.55 -4.24
CA GLY A 90 -11.46 -3.81 -3.96
C GLY A 90 -10.04 -3.91 -4.55
N GLY A 91 -9.63 -2.91 -5.35
CA GLY A 91 -8.28 -2.81 -5.88
C GLY A 91 -7.86 -4.01 -6.72
N VAL A 92 -6.63 -4.48 -6.52
CA VAL A 92 -6.03 -5.56 -7.34
C VAL A 92 -6.81 -6.87 -7.22
N SER A 93 -7.46 -7.17 -6.08
CA SER A 93 -8.25 -8.40 -5.92
C SER A 93 -9.47 -8.42 -6.85
N THR A 94 -10.13 -7.26 -7.06
CA THR A 94 -11.24 -7.12 -8.02
C THR A 94 -10.77 -7.38 -9.45
N TYR A 95 -9.62 -6.83 -9.85
CA TYR A 95 -9.09 -7.08 -11.20
C TYR A 95 -8.66 -8.53 -11.39
N ALA A 96 -8.08 -9.15 -10.36
CA ALA A 96 -7.78 -10.57 -10.36
C ALA A 96 -9.04 -11.42 -10.54
N ARG A 97 -10.15 -11.05 -9.88
CA ARG A 97 -11.45 -11.70 -10.03
C ARG A 97 -11.99 -11.59 -11.45
N LEU A 98 -12.00 -10.39 -12.01
CA LEU A 98 -12.48 -10.13 -13.36
C LEU A 98 -11.66 -10.85 -14.44
N ALA A 99 -10.34 -10.96 -14.23
CA ALA A 99 -9.44 -11.57 -15.20
C ALA A 99 -9.31 -13.09 -15.05
N PHE A 100 -9.32 -13.63 -13.83
CA PHE A 100 -8.92 -15.02 -13.52
C PHE A 100 -9.91 -15.77 -12.64
N GLY A 101 -10.95 -15.10 -12.12
CA GLY A 101 -11.98 -15.70 -11.26
C GLY A 101 -11.65 -15.64 -9.76
N GLU A 102 -12.57 -16.19 -8.96
CA GLU A 102 -12.60 -16.08 -7.49
C GLU A 102 -11.36 -16.66 -6.80
N HIS A 103 -10.79 -17.75 -7.31
CA HIS A 103 -9.63 -18.39 -6.68
C HIS A 103 -8.42 -17.48 -6.66
N VAL A 104 -8.09 -16.85 -7.80
CA VAL A 104 -6.95 -15.94 -7.90
C VAL A 104 -7.21 -14.68 -7.08
N SER A 105 -8.45 -14.17 -7.08
CA SER A 105 -8.87 -13.05 -6.22
C SER A 105 -8.62 -13.35 -4.74
N THR A 106 -9.02 -14.54 -4.28
CA THR A 106 -8.81 -14.97 -2.89
C THR A 106 -7.32 -15.10 -2.56
N MET A 107 -6.52 -15.70 -3.45
CA MET A 107 -5.07 -15.82 -3.25
C MET A 107 -4.40 -14.44 -3.10
N VAL A 108 -4.71 -13.49 -3.96
CA VAL A 108 -4.20 -12.11 -3.88
C VAL A 108 -4.67 -11.41 -2.61
N GLY A 109 -5.95 -11.58 -2.27
CA GLY A 109 -6.54 -10.99 -1.07
C GLY A 109 -5.86 -11.49 0.21
N TRP A 110 -5.61 -12.79 0.34
CA TRP A 110 -4.87 -13.37 1.45
C TRP A 110 -3.42 -12.90 1.48
N ALA A 111 -2.74 -12.92 0.34
CA ALA A 111 -1.38 -12.46 0.24
C ALA A 111 -1.24 -11.02 0.73
N PHE A 112 -2.10 -10.13 0.24
CA PHE A 112 -2.07 -8.72 0.65
C PHE A 112 -2.44 -8.53 2.13
N TYR A 113 -3.48 -9.22 2.62
CA TYR A 113 -3.91 -9.15 4.01
C TYR A 113 -2.83 -9.58 5.00
N LEU A 114 -2.19 -10.72 4.76
CA LEU A 114 -1.12 -11.23 5.62
C LEU A 114 0.13 -10.36 5.56
N THR A 115 0.44 -9.81 4.37
CA THR A 115 1.58 -8.89 4.20
C THR A 115 1.41 -7.62 5.02
N ILE A 116 0.18 -7.11 5.20
CA ILE A 116 -0.04 -5.94 6.07
C ILE A 116 0.41 -6.26 7.51
N GLY A 117 0.04 -7.43 8.04
CA GLY A 117 0.45 -7.85 9.38
C GLY A 117 1.97 -8.04 9.51
N VAL A 118 2.60 -8.71 8.55
CA VAL A 118 4.06 -8.98 8.57
C VAL A 118 4.87 -7.72 8.23
N GLY A 119 4.39 -6.86 7.36
CA GLY A 119 5.07 -5.64 6.94
C GLY A 119 4.94 -4.46 7.93
N ALA A 120 3.89 -4.42 8.74
CA ALA A 120 3.70 -3.34 9.71
C ALA A 120 4.87 -3.19 10.69
N PRO A 121 5.49 -4.25 11.23
CA PRO A 121 6.70 -4.15 12.04
C PRO A 121 7.90 -3.54 11.30
N VAL A 122 8.04 -3.81 10.01
CA VAL A 122 9.10 -3.20 9.18
C VAL A 122 8.86 -1.70 9.08
N ALA A 123 7.65 -1.30 8.70
CA ALA A 123 7.26 0.11 8.62
C ALA A 123 7.47 0.84 9.95
N ALA A 124 6.97 0.28 11.05
CA ALA A 124 7.10 0.85 12.37
C ALA A 124 8.55 0.83 12.88
N GLY A 125 9.33 -0.18 12.50
CA GLY A 125 10.74 -0.32 12.86
C GLY A 125 11.62 0.75 12.24
N PHE A 126 11.27 1.27 11.07
CA PHE A 126 11.95 2.42 10.49
C PHE A 126 11.82 3.66 11.41
N ALA A 127 10.62 3.97 11.89
CA ALA A 127 10.47 5.05 12.89
C ALA A 127 11.09 4.68 14.25
N GLY A 128 11.03 3.40 14.63
CA GLY A 128 11.68 2.89 15.83
C GLY A 128 13.19 3.11 15.84
N SER A 129 13.87 3.06 14.68
CA SER A 129 15.31 3.36 14.58
C SER A 129 15.59 4.84 14.84
N TYR A 130 14.73 5.76 14.38
CA TYR A 130 14.85 7.18 14.69
C TYR A 130 14.62 7.47 16.17
N VAL A 131 13.66 6.77 16.80
CA VAL A 131 13.45 6.88 18.25
C VAL A 131 14.68 6.36 19.00
N ALA A 132 15.24 5.22 18.61
CA ALA A 132 16.42 4.65 19.24
C ALA A 132 17.63 5.57 19.08
N ASP A 133 17.85 6.15 17.89
CA ASP A 133 18.92 7.12 17.64
C ASP A 133 18.78 8.37 18.53
N ALA A 134 17.58 8.93 18.64
CA ALA A 134 17.32 10.14 19.39
C ALA A 134 17.53 9.99 20.91
N VAL A 135 17.29 8.81 21.47
CA VAL A 135 17.46 8.53 22.92
C VAL A 135 18.76 7.79 23.23
N GLY A 136 19.62 7.56 22.24
CA GLY A 136 20.85 6.77 22.41
C GLY A 136 20.60 5.31 22.75
N GLY A 137 19.47 4.75 22.30
CA GLY A 137 19.07 3.37 22.54
C GLY A 137 19.53 2.42 21.42
N GLY A 138 19.35 1.12 21.64
CA GLY A 138 19.70 0.07 20.70
C GLY A 138 18.47 -0.68 20.18
N ARG A 139 18.72 -1.95 19.75
CA ARG A 139 17.69 -2.83 19.20
C ARG A 139 16.45 -2.99 20.08
N ALA A 140 16.63 -3.10 21.41
CA ALA A 140 15.49 -3.24 22.32
C ALA A 140 14.59 -1.98 22.30
N THR A 141 15.19 -0.78 22.26
CA THR A 141 14.45 0.48 22.14
C THR A 141 13.69 0.55 20.83
N ASN A 142 14.32 0.16 19.70
CA ASN A 142 13.65 0.09 18.40
C ASN A 142 12.44 -0.84 18.45
N LEU A 143 12.60 -2.08 18.92
CA LEU A 143 11.50 -3.05 18.99
C LEU A 143 10.36 -2.60 19.92
N THR A 144 10.69 -1.95 21.03
CA THR A 144 9.69 -1.40 21.96
C THR A 144 8.91 -0.25 21.30
N ALA A 145 9.62 0.68 20.64
CA ALA A 145 8.98 1.76 19.89
C ALA A 145 8.10 1.21 18.75
N THR A 146 8.59 0.18 18.03
CA THR A 146 7.84 -0.53 16.98
C THR A 146 6.54 -1.11 17.52
N ALA A 147 6.59 -1.85 18.63
CA ALA A 147 5.42 -2.42 19.27
C ALA A 147 4.45 -1.33 19.75
N GLY A 148 4.97 -0.24 20.32
CA GLY A 148 4.18 0.91 20.76
C GLY A 148 3.44 1.60 19.60
N ILE A 149 4.08 1.79 18.46
CA ILE A 149 3.47 2.35 17.24
C ILE A 149 2.35 1.43 16.74
N ILE A 150 2.59 0.11 16.66
CA ILE A 150 1.58 -0.87 16.23
C ILE A 150 0.38 -0.87 17.20
N ALA A 151 0.64 -0.87 18.50
CA ALA A 151 -0.41 -0.83 19.52
C ALA A 151 -1.24 0.45 19.41
N LEU A 152 -0.60 1.61 19.28
CA LEU A 152 -1.26 2.90 19.11
C LEU A 152 -2.13 2.94 17.87
N VAL A 153 -1.61 2.50 16.71
CA VAL A 153 -2.37 2.44 15.45
C VAL A 153 -3.56 1.49 15.58
N THR A 154 -3.37 0.34 16.24
CA THR A 154 -4.45 -0.61 16.50
C THR A 154 -5.55 0.05 17.33
N LEU A 155 -5.17 0.77 18.39
CA LEU A 155 -6.12 1.47 19.27
C LEU A 155 -6.89 2.57 18.53
N LEU A 156 -6.20 3.40 17.74
CA LEU A 156 -6.84 4.43 16.93
C LEU A 156 -7.89 3.85 15.97
N ASN A 157 -7.52 2.78 15.26
CA ASN A 157 -8.45 2.09 14.36
C ASN A 157 -9.59 1.40 15.10
N TRP A 158 -9.33 0.82 16.29
CA TRP A 158 -10.35 0.16 17.11
C TRP A 158 -11.49 1.09 17.50
N PHE A 159 -11.17 2.34 17.80
CA PHE A 159 -12.14 3.39 18.10
C PHE A 159 -12.68 4.10 16.85
N GLY A 160 -12.25 3.67 15.66
CA GLY A 160 -12.73 4.25 14.40
C GLY A 160 -12.24 5.68 14.15
N ILE A 161 -11.13 6.08 14.78
CA ILE A 161 -10.54 7.40 14.61
C ILE A 161 -9.95 7.46 13.20
N ARG A 162 -10.58 8.29 12.35
CA ARG A 162 -10.16 8.46 10.95
C ARG A 162 -9.32 9.72 10.82
N ILE A 163 -8.12 9.56 10.25
CA ILE A 163 -7.33 10.72 9.84
C ILE A 163 -8.02 11.34 8.63
N SER A 164 -8.40 12.62 8.73
CA SER A 164 -9.07 13.30 7.63
C SER A 164 -8.14 13.43 6.42
N GLY A 165 -8.70 13.46 5.21
CA GLY A 165 -7.92 13.64 3.97
C GLY A 165 -7.09 14.93 3.96
N ARG A 166 -7.53 15.99 4.67
CA ARG A 166 -6.77 17.23 4.82
C ARG A 166 -5.53 17.05 5.71
N VAL A 167 -5.65 16.30 6.80
CA VAL A 167 -4.52 15.97 7.67
C VAL A 167 -3.52 15.09 6.92
N GLN A 168 -4.01 14.11 6.15
CA GLN A 168 -3.15 13.25 5.34
C GLN A 168 -2.42 14.03 4.24
N LEU A 169 -3.09 15.01 3.60
CA LEU A 169 -2.46 15.95 2.67
C LEU A 169 -1.37 16.78 3.36
N GLY A 170 -1.65 17.29 4.55
CA GLY A 170 -0.66 18.05 5.35
C GLY A 170 0.57 17.19 5.70
N ILE A 171 0.35 15.94 6.10
CA ILE A 171 1.43 15.00 6.39
C ILE A 171 2.26 14.72 5.12
N ALA A 172 1.63 14.40 3.99
CA ALA A 172 2.34 14.16 2.73
C ALA A 172 3.15 15.38 2.28
N GLY A 173 2.59 16.58 2.41
CA GLY A 173 3.29 17.84 2.13
C GLY A 173 4.48 18.09 3.06
N ALA A 174 4.32 17.83 4.35
CA ALA A 174 5.40 17.95 5.33
C ALA A 174 6.56 16.98 5.04
N ILE A 175 6.25 15.76 4.62
CA ILE A 175 7.25 14.77 4.20
C ILE A 175 8.01 15.27 2.98
N ALA A 176 7.28 15.65 1.93
CA ALA A 176 7.90 16.13 0.70
C ALA A 176 8.81 17.35 0.97
N LEU A 177 8.36 18.27 1.82
CA LEU A 177 9.15 19.42 2.24
C LEU A 177 10.39 18.99 3.02
N LEU A 178 10.24 18.08 3.99
CA LEU A 178 11.36 17.59 4.80
C LEU A 178 12.43 16.94 3.92
N LEU A 179 12.03 16.10 2.96
CA LEU A 179 12.96 15.47 2.02
C LEU A 179 13.65 16.51 1.14
N ALA A 180 12.91 17.48 0.60
CA ALA A 180 13.48 18.54 -0.24
C ALA A 180 14.47 19.40 0.56
N VAL A 181 14.13 19.76 1.81
CA VAL A 181 15.02 20.51 2.70
C VAL A 181 16.25 19.68 3.04
N SER A 182 16.10 18.38 3.36
CA SER A 182 17.24 17.49 3.66
C SER A 182 18.23 17.44 2.51
N VAL A 183 17.73 17.30 1.28
CA VAL A 183 18.57 17.33 0.07
C VAL A 183 19.25 18.70 -0.07
N ALA A 184 18.49 19.79 0.02
CA ALA A 184 19.01 21.14 -0.20
C ALA A 184 20.12 21.53 0.80
N VAL A 185 19.98 21.19 2.07
CA VAL A 185 20.96 21.57 3.11
C VAL A 185 22.18 20.63 3.15
N SER A 186 22.04 19.40 2.67
CA SER A 186 23.13 18.42 2.68
C SER A 186 24.00 18.47 1.42
N LEU A 187 23.45 18.82 0.26
CA LEU A 187 24.18 18.87 -1.02
C LEU A 187 25.48 19.70 -0.98
N PRO A 188 25.59 20.86 -0.29
CA PRO A 188 26.84 21.58 -0.16
C PRO A 188 27.97 20.80 0.51
N HIS A 189 27.63 19.72 1.24
CA HIS A 189 28.58 18.85 1.93
C HIS A 189 28.89 17.57 1.15
N ALA A 190 28.44 17.49 -0.11
CA ALA A 190 28.65 16.30 -0.94
C ALA A 190 30.15 16.16 -1.28
N ASP A 191 30.67 14.95 -1.05
CA ASP A 191 31.99 14.54 -1.47
C ASP A 191 31.84 13.52 -2.63
N LEU A 192 32.26 13.90 -3.84
CA LEU A 192 32.23 13.03 -5.00
C LEU A 192 33.17 11.84 -4.87
N GLY A 193 34.13 11.87 -3.94
CA GLY A 193 34.96 10.73 -3.56
C GLY A 193 34.15 9.56 -3.03
N ASN A 194 33.03 9.83 -2.37
CA ASN A 194 32.10 8.80 -1.88
C ASN A 194 31.43 8.00 -3.01
N LEU A 195 31.49 8.48 -4.28
CA LEU A 195 30.99 7.74 -5.44
C LEU A 195 32.00 6.73 -6.01
N THR A 196 33.17 6.60 -5.41
CA THR A 196 34.24 5.70 -5.88
C THR A 196 34.75 4.80 -4.76
N PRO A 197 34.87 3.47 -4.99
CA PRO A 197 34.49 2.77 -6.22
C PRO A 197 32.98 2.71 -6.42
N PHE A 198 32.50 2.83 -7.67
CA PHE A 198 31.05 2.95 -7.93
C PHE A 198 30.25 1.69 -7.52
N ALA A 199 30.79 0.50 -7.75
CA ALA A 199 30.14 -0.77 -7.40
C ALA A 199 31.05 -1.62 -6.49
N PRO A 200 31.27 -1.21 -5.21
CA PRO A 200 32.23 -1.88 -4.31
C PRO A 200 31.83 -3.32 -4.00
N HIS A 201 30.54 -3.64 -4.01
CA HIS A 201 30.00 -4.98 -3.72
C HIS A 201 29.64 -5.76 -5.01
N GLY A 202 30.07 -5.28 -6.18
CA GLY A 202 29.75 -5.84 -7.49
C GLY A 202 28.33 -5.55 -7.96
N TRP A 203 28.09 -5.81 -9.24
CA TRP A 203 26.80 -5.47 -9.89
C TRP A 203 25.63 -6.31 -9.40
N SER A 204 25.84 -7.51 -8.84
CA SER A 204 24.78 -8.32 -8.24
C SER A 204 24.13 -7.64 -7.02
N ALA A 205 24.88 -6.79 -6.31
CA ALA A 205 24.37 -6.01 -5.19
C ALA A 205 23.28 -5.01 -5.61
N VAL A 206 23.31 -4.50 -6.85
CA VAL A 206 22.27 -3.65 -7.40
C VAL A 206 20.91 -4.36 -7.42
N GLY A 207 20.89 -5.66 -7.79
CA GLY A 207 19.68 -6.47 -7.75
C GLY A 207 19.15 -6.68 -6.33
N ARG A 208 20.04 -6.90 -5.34
CA ARG A 208 19.65 -7.02 -3.93
C ARG A 208 19.12 -5.70 -3.38
N ALA A 209 19.78 -4.58 -3.67
CA ALA A 209 19.31 -3.24 -3.34
C ALA A 209 17.93 -2.97 -3.98
N ALA A 210 17.73 -3.33 -5.26
CA ALA A 210 16.43 -3.19 -5.92
C ALA A 210 15.33 -3.98 -5.21
N SER A 211 15.62 -5.18 -4.71
CA SER A 211 14.64 -6.00 -3.95
C SER A 211 14.21 -5.33 -2.65
N LEU A 212 15.14 -4.69 -1.92
CA LEU A 212 14.82 -3.89 -0.73
C LEU A 212 13.97 -2.67 -1.10
N LEU A 213 14.34 -2.00 -2.18
CA LEU A 213 13.72 -0.76 -2.62
C LEU A 213 12.31 -0.93 -3.19
N VAL A 214 11.87 -2.16 -3.51
CA VAL A 214 10.45 -2.43 -3.88
C VAL A 214 9.50 -1.90 -2.83
N TRP A 215 9.88 -1.93 -1.55
CA TRP A 215 9.08 -1.38 -0.46
C TRP A 215 8.80 0.12 -0.63
N ALA A 216 9.79 0.91 -1.07
CA ALA A 216 9.62 2.34 -1.30
C ALA A 216 8.63 2.63 -2.44
N PHE A 217 8.45 1.69 -3.35
CA PHE A 217 7.56 1.80 -4.49
C PHE A 217 6.24 1.02 -4.31
N ALA A 218 6.01 0.40 -3.14
CA ALA A 218 4.71 -0.08 -2.74
C ALA A 218 3.78 1.12 -2.47
N GLY A 219 2.53 1.03 -2.94
CA GLY A 219 1.56 2.13 -2.82
C GLY A 219 0.91 2.52 -4.15
N TRP A 220 1.50 2.17 -5.30
CA TRP A 220 0.85 2.43 -6.60
C TRP A 220 -0.46 1.67 -6.77
N GLU A 221 -0.63 0.53 -6.11
CA GLU A 221 -1.89 -0.24 -6.08
C GLU A 221 -3.02 0.51 -5.36
N ILE A 222 -2.71 1.47 -4.47
CA ILE A 222 -3.71 2.27 -3.76
C ILE A 222 -4.51 3.15 -4.74
N LEU A 223 -3.92 3.58 -5.86
CA LEU A 223 -4.62 4.28 -6.93
C LEU A 223 -5.89 3.54 -7.37
N THR A 224 -5.83 2.22 -7.39
CA THR A 224 -6.95 1.38 -7.81
C THR A 224 -8.09 1.42 -6.81
N SER A 225 -7.81 1.38 -5.52
CA SER A 225 -8.80 1.42 -4.45
C SER A 225 -9.45 2.79 -4.28
N LEU A 226 -8.77 3.88 -4.69
CA LEU A 226 -9.28 5.23 -4.67
C LEU A 226 -10.03 5.61 -5.95
N SER A 227 -10.01 4.75 -6.96
CA SER A 227 -10.51 5.07 -8.30
C SER A 227 -11.98 5.48 -8.31
N ALA A 228 -12.82 4.88 -7.47
CA ALA A 228 -14.24 5.20 -7.37
C ALA A 228 -14.52 6.54 -6.65
N GLU A 229 -13.52 7.14 -6.02
CA GLU A 229 -13.67 8.37 -5.23
C GLU A 229 -13.37 9.63 -6.04
N TYR A 230 -12.78 9.53 -7.24
CA TYR A 230 -12.49 10.68 -8.09
C TYR A 230 -13.74 11.27 -8.71
N HIS A 231 -13.72 12.60 -8.96
CA HIS A 231 -14.80 13.29 -9.65
C HIS A 231 -14.90 12.84 -11.13
N ASP A 232 -13.77 12.81 -11.84
CA ASP A 232 -13.63 12.27 -13.20
C ASP A 232 -12.49 11.24 -13.20
N PRO A 233 -12.80 9.95 -12.91
CA PRO A 233 -11.77 8.91 -12.81
C PRO A 233 -10.89 8.80 -14.06
N ALA A 234 -11.46 8.93 -15.26
CA ALA A 234 -10.74 8.77 -16.51
C ALA A 234 -9.62 9.81 -16.72
N ARG A 235 -9.87 11.04 -16.29
CA ARG A 235 -8.96 12.18 -16.46
C ARG A 235 -8.10 12.42 -15.22
N ASP A 236 -8.73 12.41 -14.04
CA ASP A 236 -8.12 12.89 -12.81
C ASP A 236 -7.12 11.89 -12.24
N ILE A 237 -7.38 10.57 -12.36
CA ILE A 237 -6.44 9.54 -11.95
C ILE A 237 -5.14 9.68 -12.74
N ARG A 238 -5.20 9.84 -14.06
CA ARG A 238 -4.00 9.97 -14.89
C ARG A 238 -3.16 11.17 -14.51
N ARG A 239 -3.79 12.32 -14.25
CA ARG A 239 -3.10 13.56 -13.86
C ARG A 239 -2.48 13.45 -12.49
N SER A 240 -3.23 12.96 -11.51
CA SER A 240 -2.72 12.76 -10.15
C SER A 240 -1.55 11.77 -10.11
N THR A 241 -1.63 10.69 -10.88
CA THR A 241 -0.55 9.70 -11.03
C THR A 241 0.71 10.32 -11.63
N THR A 242 0.56 11.13 -12.70
CA THR A 242 1.72 11.80 -13.31
C THR A 242 2.41 12.76 -12.35
N ILE A 243 1.63 13.56 -11.60
CA ILE A 243 2.18 14.45 -10.58
C ILE A 243 2.92 13.65 -9.51
N ALA A 244 2.30 12.58 -9.01
CA ALA A 244 2.91 11.73 -7.99
C ALA A 244 4.22 11.08 -8.49
N LEU A 245 4.24 10.55 -9.72
CA LEU A 245 5.44 9.96 -10.32
C LEU A 245 6.61 10.95 -10.39
N VAL A 246 6.35 12.17 -10.86
CA VAL A 246 7.40 13.20 -10.97
C VAL A 246 7.93 13.60 -9.60
N VAL A 247 7.04 13.87 -8.65
CA VAL A 247 7.43 14.30 -7.29
C VAL A 247 8.19 13.17 -6.57
N VAL A 248 7.67 11.95 -6.60
CA VAL A 248 8.35 10.78 -6.00
C VAL A 248 9.71 10.55 -6.65
N GLY A 249 9.77 10.56 -7.99
CA GLY A 249 11.03 10.33 -8.71
C GLY A 249 12.11 11.34 -8.35
N VAL A 250 11.78 12.63 -8.32
CA VAL A 250 12.71 13.70 -7.95
C VAL A 250 13.16 13.58 -6.49
N LEU A 251 12.22 13.39 -5.57
CA LEU A 251 12.54 13.29 -4.14
C LEU A 251 13.36 12.04 -3.81
N TYR A 252 13.00 10.89 -4.39
CA TYR A 252 13.72 9.64 -4.14
C TYR A 252 15.13 9.68 -4.72
N LEU A 253 15.30 10.18 -5.94
CA LEU A 253 16.63 10.31 -6.53
C LEU A 253 17.47 11.32 -5.77
N GLY A 254 16.87 12.45 -5.38
CA GLY A 254 17.55 13.48 -4.59
C GLY A 254 18.04 12.96 -3.24
N ILE A 255 17.17 12.28 -2.47
CA ILE A 255 17.57 11.77 -1.15
C ILE A 255 18.55 10.60 -1.27
N ALA A 256 18.40 9.71 -2.26
CA ALA A 256 19.34 8.63 -2.52
C ALA A 256 20.73 9.18 -2.88
N PHE A 257 20.79 10.17 -3.78
CA PHE A 257 22.03 10.82 -4.14
C PHE A 257 22.68 11.53 -2.95
N ALA A 258 21.90 12.30 -2.18
CA ALA A 258 22.40 12.99 -0.98
C ALA A 258 22.93 11.99 0.04
N THR A 259 22.22 10.88 0.28
CA THR A 259 22.69 9.83 1.21
C THR A 259 24.05 9.28 0.79
N VAL A 260 24.22 8.90 -0.47
CA VAL A 260 25.48 8.32 -0.96
C VAL A 260 26.60 9.37 -1.04
N ALA A 261 26.32 10.53 -1.63
CA ALA A 261 27.34 11.54 -1.87
C ALA A 261 27.80 12.27 -0.59
N VAL A 262 26.93 12.35 0.43
CA VAL A 262 27.24 13.10 1.66
C VAL A 262 27.64 12.16 2.78
N LEU A 263 26.88 11.06 3.01
CA LEU A 263 27.12 10.13 4.11
C LEU A 263 27.98 8.92 3.71
N GLY A 264 28.10 8.63 2.41
CA GLY A 264 28.78 7.45 1.92
C GLY A 264 27.96 6.17 2.06
N SER A 265 28.63 5.02 2.07
CA SER A 265 27.99 3.69 2.20
C SER A 265 27.83 3.21 3.65
N ASP A 266 28.57 3.79 4.58
CA ASP A 266 28.52 3.46 6.02
C ASP A 266 27.63 4.46 6.76
N THR A 267 26.33 4.37 6.48
CA THR A 267 25.33 5.29 7.02
C THR A 267 24.72 4.72 8.30
N GLY A 268 24.37 5.63 9.24
CA GLY A 268 23.64 5.31 10.45
C GLY A 268 22.21 4.81 10.20
N PRO A 269 21.52 4.37 11.25
CA PRO A 269 20.14 3.85 11.14
C PRO A 269 19.08 4.93 10.86
N ALA A 270 19.46 6.21 10.89
CA ALA A 270 18.58 7.37 10.72
C ALA A 270 19.14 8.39 9.71
N PRO A 271 19.35 7.99 8.43
CA PRO A 271 20.10 8.77 7.43
C PRO A 271 19.50 10.16 7.18
N LEU A 272 18.19 10.30 7.22
CA LEU A 272 17.53 11.60 7.04
C LEU A 272 17.85 12.55 8.19
N SER A 273 17.98 12.02 9.43
CA SER A 273 18.42 12.77 10.58
C SER A 273 19.85 13.27 10.41
N ASP A 274 20.75 12.37 9.96
CA ASP A 274 22.15 12.71 9.77
C ASP A 274 22.35 13.78 8.70
N LEU A 275 21.61 13.71 7.59
CA LEU A 275 21.62 14.75 6.55
C LEU A 275 21.15 16.12 7.07
N LEU A 276 20.09 16.14 7.90
CA LEU A 276 19.57 17.40 8.46
C LEU A 276 20.48 18.00 9.54
N VAL A 277 21.18 17.15 10.30
CA VAL A 277 22.16 17.60 11.29
C VAL A 277 23.30 18.41 10.66
N LEU A 278 23.70 18.09 9.45
CA LEU A 278 24.74 18.85 8.71
C LEU A 278 24.32 20.31 8.47
N GLY A 279 23.02 20.54 8.17
CA GLY A 279 22.53 21.89 7.93
C GLY A 279 22.05 22.64 9.19
N PHE A 280 21.48 21.93 10.15
CA PHE A 280 20.79 22.54 11.30
C PHE A 280 21.41 22.19 12.66
N GLY A 281 22.47 21.37 12.68
CA GLY A 281 23.09 20.90 13.91
C GLY A 281 22.25 19.85 14.66
N GLY A 282 22.71 19.46 15.85
CA GLY A 282 22.11 18.36 16.63
C GLY A 282 20.64 18.54 17.01
N GLY A 283 20.13 19.77 17.02
CA GLY A 283 18.71 20.04 17.23
C GLY A 283 17.76 19.50 16.16
N ALA A 284 18.27 19.09 15.00
CA ALA A 284 17.47 18.46 13.95
C ALA A 284 16.98 17.04 14.31
N ARG A 285 17.73 16.28 15.14
CA ARG A 285 17.39 14.89 15.49
C ARG A 285 16.01 14.70 16.10
N PRO A 286 15.60 15.44 17.16
CA PRO A 286 14.25 15.29 17.71
C PRO A 286 13.15 15.64 16.72
N VAL A 287 13.36 16.68 15.91
CA VAL A 287 12.37 17.08 14.88
C VAL A 287 12.19 15.97 13.84
N THR A 288 13.29 15.41 13.34
CA THR A 288 13.28 14.32 12.36
C THR A 288 12.59 13.08 12.93
N THR A 289 12.88 12.75 14.20
CA THR A 289 12.25 11.64 14.90
C THR A 289 10.74 11.81 15.00
N VAL A 290 10.27 12.98 15.42
CA VAL A 290 8.83 13.28 15.51
C VAL A 290 8.18 13.13 14.13
N VAL A 291 8.80 13.68 13.10
CA VAL A 291 8.28 13.57 11.73
C VAL A 291 8.27 12.12 11.26
N ALA A 292 9.34 11.36 11.49
CA ALA A 292 9.41 9.94 11.11
C ALA A 292 8.32 9.11 11.81
N VAL A 293 8.06 9.36 13.09
CA VAL A 293 6.98 8.70 13.85
C VAL A 293 5.60 9.06 13.30
N LEU A 294 5.32 10.35 13.09
CA LEU A 294 4.02 10.81 12.55
C LEU A 294 3.75 10.26 11.16
N LEU A 295 4.78 10.22 10.31
CA LEU A 295 4.75 9.65 8.98
C LEU A 295 4.37 8.17 9.03
N THR A 296 5.07 7.43 9.88
CA THR A 296 4.86 6.00 10.07
C THR A 296 3.48 5.72 10.65
N LEU A 297 3.05 6.48 11.65
CA LEU A 297 1.69 6.37 12.20
C LEU A 297 0.64 6.56 11.10
N GLY A 298 0.80 7.54 10.22
CA GLY A 298 -0.10 7.77 9.09
C GLY A 298 -0.16 6.60 8.11
N ALA A 299 1.01 6.09 7.69
CA ALA A 299 1.11 4.99 6.74
C ALA A 299 0.56 3.68 7.33
N VAL A 300 1.01 3.27 8.51
CA VAL A 300 0.56 2.03 9.16
C VAL A 300 -0.94 2.11 9.48
N ASN A 301 -1.44 3.29 9.87
CA ASN A 301 -2.88 3.52 10.09
C ASN A 301 -3.70 3.30 8.82
N ALA A 302 -3.24 3.79 7.67
CA ALA A 302 -3.92 3.59 6.39
C ALA A 302 -3.97 2.10 6.00
N TYR A 303 -2.84 1.38 6.16
CA TYR A 303 -2.78 -0.06 5.87
C TYR A 303 -3.64 -0.88 6.84
N PHE A 304 -3.69 -0.56 8.13
CA PHE A 304 -4.54 -1.25 9.10
C PHE A 304 -6.02 -1.00 8.83
N ALA A 305 -6.41 0.24 8.53
CA ALA A 305 -7.76 0.59 8.14
C ALA A 305 -8.19 -0.12 6.85
N GLY A 306 -7.34 -0.09 5.82
CA GLY A 306 -7.59 -0.75 4.54
C GLY A 306 -7.61 -2.27 4.67
N GLY A 307 -6.60 -2.84 5.30
CA GLY A 307 -6.45 -4.28 5.49
C GLY A 307 -7.57 -4.90 6.31
N SER A 308 -8.00 -4.23 7.40
CA SER A 308 -9.12 -4.73 8.19
C SER A 308 -10.42 -4.80 7.39
N ARG A 309 -10.67 -3.83 6.51
CA ARG A 309 -11.82 -3.82 5.60
C ARG A 309 -11.69 -4.87 4.49
N LEU A 310 -10.47 -5.04 3.94
CA LEU A 310 -10.20 -6.10 2.96
C LEU A 310 -10.51 -7.47 3.54
N GLY A 311 -10.03 -7.78 4.76
CA GLY A 311 -10.30 -9.05 5.42
C GLY A 311 -11.79 -9.27 5.68
N ALA A 312 -12.52 -8.21 6.10
CA ALA A 312 -13.96 -8.30 6.29
C ALA A 312 -14.72 -8.48 4.96
N ALA A 313 -14.29 -7.82 3.88
CA ALA A 313 -14.88 -7.98 2.55
C ALA A 313 -14.66 -9.40 2.01
N LEU A 314 -13.41 -9.89 2.07
CA LEU A 314 -13.10 -11.28 1.68
C LEU A 314 -13.90 -12.30 2.50
N ALA A 315 -14.11 -12.04 3.79
CA ALA A 315 -14.91 -12.93 4.63
C ALA A 315 -16.39 -12.93 4.24
N ARG A 316 -16.97 -11.78 3.88
CA ARG A 316 -18.34 -11.69 3.35
C ARG A 316 -18.50 -12.46 2.03
N ASP A 317 -17.51 -12.31 1.13
CA ASP A 317 -17.49 -13.02 -0.16
C ASP A 317 -17.13 -14.50 0.00
N GLY A 318 -16.80 -14.94 1.23
CA GLY A 318 -16.44 -16.31 1.56
C GLY A 318 -15.02 -16.71 1.22
N GLY A 319 -14.17 -15.74 0.87
CA GLY A 319 -12.73 -15.93 0.65
C GLY A 319 -11.92 -16.02 1.96
N MET A 320 -12.51 -15.69 3.11
CA MET A 320 -11.92 -15.81 4.44
C MET A 320 -12.95 -16.35 5.46
N PRO A 321 -12.51 -16.75 6.70
CA PRO A 321 -13.42 -17.17 7.75
C PRO A 321 -14.50 -16.13 8.02
N HIS A 322 -15.77 -16.53 8.01
CA HIS A 322 -16.92 -15.64 8.13
C HIS A 322 -16.91 -14.80 9.42
N VAL A 323 -16.24 -15.28 10.47
CA VAL A 323 -16.08 -14.55 11.73
C VAL A 323 -15.43 -13.17 11.57
N LEU A 324 -14.60 -12.98 10.51
CA LEU A 324 -13.94 -11.73 10.19
C LEU A 324 -14.85 -10.70 9.49
N ALA A 325 -16.03 -11.14 9.00
CA ALA A 325 -16.99 -10.26 8.32
C ALA A 325 -17.68 -9.26 9.28
N ALA A 326 -17.65 -9.52 10.57
CA ALA A 326 -18.32 -8.70 11.57
C ALA A 326 -17.74 -7.29 11.64
N GLY A 327 -18.61 -6.27 11.60
CA GLY A 327 -18.24 -4.85 11.61
C GLY A 327 -17.70 -4.36 10.26
N GLY A 328 -17.92 -5.09 9.18
CA GLY A 328 -17.51 -4.71 7.82
C GLY A 328 -18.54 -3.87 7.07
N GLY A 329 -19.65 -3.45 7.69
CA GLY A 329 -20.66 -2.58 7.08
C GLY A 329 -20.17 -1.14 6.84
N PRO A 330 -20.92 -0.36 6.02
CA PRO A 330 -20.62 1.04 5.82
C PRO A 330 -20.59 1.81 7.14
N GLY A 331 -19.49 2.50 7.43
CA GLY A 331 -19.35 3.27 8.68
C GLY A 331 -18.88 2.47 9.89
N GLU A 332 -18.91 1.15 9.86
CA GLU A 332 -18.46 0.28 10.95
C GLU A 332 -16.95 0.04 10.94
N VAL A 333 -16.42 -0.48 12.03
CA VAL A 333 -15.02 -0.89 12.19
C VAL A 333 -14.96 -2.41 12.30
N PRO A 334 -14.26 -3.11 11.40
CA PRO A 334 -14.13 -4.55 11.42
C PRO A 334 -13.08 -4.99 12.46
N ARG A 335 -13.44 -4.85 13.75
CA ARG A 335 -12.54 -5.08 14.90
C ARG A 335 -11.91 -6.47 14.92
N ARG A 336 -12.65 -7.52 14.50
CA ARG A 336 -12.10 -8.89 14.47
C ARG A 336 -11.00 -9.03 13.42
N SER A 337 -11.21 -8.50 12.23
CA SER A 337 -10.20 -8.47 11.18
C SER A 337 -8.99 -7.63 11.59
N LEU A 338 -9.24 -6.46 12.20
CA LEU A 338 -8.18 -5.60 12.76
C LEU A 338 -7.37 -6.33 13.84
N ALA A 339 -8.02 -7.04 14.76
CA ALA A 339 -7.34 -7.80 15.82
C ALA A 339 -6.42 -8.90 15.26
N VAL A 340 -6.83 -9.56 14.17
CA VAL A 340 -5.97 -10.55 13.49
C VAL A 340 -4.73 -9.89 12.87
N ILE A 341 -4.89 -8.77 12.16
CA ILE A 341 -3.74 -8.03 11.60
C ILE A 341 -2.79 -7.58 12.71
N ALA A 342 -3.34 -6.99 13.78
CA ALA A 342 -2.56 -6.54 14.93
C ALA A 342 -1.84 -7.70 15.63
N GLY A 343 -2.53 -8.85 15.78
CA GLY A 343 -1.95 -10.07 16.35
C GLY A 343 -0.79 -10.61 15.52
N ILE A 344 -0.92 -10.64 14.19
CA ILE A 344 0.17 -11.01 13.27
C ILE A 344 1.33 -10.01 13.42
N ALA A 345 1.04 -8.70 13.43
CA ALA A 345 2.07 -7.68 13.53
C ALA A 345 2.86 -7.76 14.85
N LEU A 346 2.16 -7.83 15.98
CA LEU A 346 2.81 -7.97 17.29
C LEU A 346 3.53 -9.33 17.44
N GLY A 347 2.96 -10.40 16.87
CA GLY A 347 3.61 -11.71 16.80
C GLY A 347 4.90 -11.66 15.99
N THR A 348 4.93 -10.92 14.88
CA THR A 348 6.15 -10.70 14.08
C THR A 348 7.19 -9.92 14.89
N VAL A 349 6.81 -8.86 15.62
CA VAL A 349 7.74 -8.16 16.55
C VAL A 349 8.28 -9.12 17.61
N GLY A 350 7.41 -9.97 18.19
CA GLY A 350 7.82 -11.00 19.15
C GLY A 350 8.83 -11.99 18.57
N THR A 351 8.62 -12.46 17.33
CA THR A 351 9.58 -13.35 16.66
C THR A 351 10.90 -12.63 16.35
N MET A 352 10.87 -11.37 15.90
CA MET A 352 12.07 -10.55 15.71
C MET A 352 12.86 -10.39 17.02
N ALA A 353 12.16 -10.21 18.15
CA ALA A 353 12.78 -10.11 19.47
C ALA A 353 13.41 -11.42 19.92
N ALA A 354 12.71 -12.55 19.77
CA ALA A 354 13.10 -13.85 20.28
C ALA A 354 14.13 -14.57 19.41
N SER A 355 13.98 -14.53 18.07
CA SER A 355 14.81 -15.29 17.12
C SER A 355 15.99 -14.50 16.56
N GLY A 356 16.07 -13.20 16.83
CA GLY A 356 17.07 -12.34 16.20
C GLY A 356 16.79 -12.04 14.73
N LEU A 357 15.61 -12.40 14.19
CA LEU A 357 15.24 -12.13 12.80
C LEU A 357 15.47 -10.65 12.47
N SER A 358 16.16 -10.39 11.36
CA SER A 358 16.49 -9.02 10.95
C SER A 358 15.28 -8.31 10.33
N THR A 359 15.30 -6.98 10.39
CA THR A 359 14.31 -6.16 9.69
C THR A 359 14.37 -6.39 8.19
N ASP A 360 15.56 -6.59 7.61
CA ASP A 360 15.77 -6.79 6.18
C ASP A 360 15.15 -8.10 5.68
N ALA A 361 15.28 -9.20 6.44
CA ALA A 361 14.64 -10.47 6.09
C ALA A 361 13.11 -10.35 6.09
N THR A 362 12.54 -9.63 7.07
CA THR A 362 11.10 -9.38 7.16
C THR A 362 10.65 -8.43 6.03
N LEU A 363 11.46 -7.43 5.70
CA LEU A 363 11.25 -6.51 4.58
C LEU A 363 11.19 -7.28 3.26
N LEU A 364 12.16 -8.15 2.98
CA LEU A 364 12.21 -8.94 1.74
C LEU A 364 11.03 -9.90 1.61
N LEU A 365 10.53 -10.45 2.71
CA LEU A 365 9.32 -11.26 2.72
C LEU A 365 8.09 -10.45 2.26
N ALA A 366 7.95 -9.24 2.76
CA ALA A 366 6.86 -8.33 2.40
C ALA A 366 7.01 -7.82 0.95
N THR A 367 8.22 -7.40 0.54
CA THR A 367 8.48 -6.93 -0.83
C THR A 367 8.27 -8.00 -1.88
N GLY A 368 8.62 -9.26 -1.58
CA GLY A 368 8.30 -10.40 -2.42
C GLY A 368 6.79 -10.54 -2.66
N THR A 369 5.98 -10.30 -1.63
CA THR A 369 4.52 -10.36 -1.76
C THR A 369 3.97 -9.16 -2.54
N PHE A 370 4.49 -7.95 -2.37
CA PHE A 370 4.13 -6.82 -3.23
C PHE A 370 4.46 -7.10 -4.70
N SER A 371 5.65 -7.66 -4.97
CA SER A 371 6.03 -8.06 -6.34
C SER A 371 5.06 -9.09 -6.91
N PHE A 372 4.61 -10.07 -6.13
CA PHE A 372 3.58 -11.03 -6.54
C PHE A 372 2.25 -10.35 -6.87
N VAL A 373 1.79 -9.41 -6.03
CA VAL A 373 0.56 -8.64 -6.27
C VAL A 373 0.67 -7.84 -7.57
N TYR A 374 1.85 -7.27 -7.84
CA TYR A 374 2.11 -6.55 -9.10
C TYR A 374 2.13 -7.47 -10.31
N VAL A 375 2.67 -8.68 -10.19
CA VAL A 375 2.60 -9.71 -11.25
C VAL A 375 1.14 -10.02 -11.59
N VAL A 376 0.31 -10.30 -10.58
CA VAL A 376 -1.11 -10.63 -10.81
C VAL A 376 -1.87 -9.42 -11.36
N GLY A 377 -1.63 -8.21 -10.82
CA GLY A 377 -2.25 -6.98 -11.29
C GLY A 377 -1.92 -6.64 -12.74
N ALA A 378 -0.64 -6.75 -13.12
CA ALA A 378 -0.20 -6.53 -14.50
C ALA A 378 -0.71 -7.62 -15.45
N ALA A 379 -0.73 -8.88 -15.03
CA ALA A 379 -1.32 -9.97 -15.79
C ALA A 379 -2.84 -9.79 -16.00
N ALA A 380 -3.56 -9.30 -14.98
CA ALA A 380 -4.97 -8.95 -15.11
C ALA A 380 -5.16 -7.80 -16.12
N ALA A 381 -4.28 -6.79 -16.10
CA ALA A 381 -4.32 -5.68 -17.05
C ALA A 381 -4.16 -6.14 -18.50
N LEU A 382 -3.31 -7.13 -18.77
CA LEU A 382 -3.16 -7.69 -20.14
C LEU A 382 -4.45 -8.32 -20.68
N ARG A 383 -5.34 -8.78 -19.80
CA ARG A 383 -6.66 -9.34 -20.18
C ARG A 383 -7.75 -8.28 -20.26
N LEU A 384 -7.70 -7.27 -19.38
CA LEU A 384 -8.77 -6.29 -19.21
C LEU A 384 -8.56 -5.00 -20.05
N LEU A 385 -7.31 -4.69 -20.44
CA LEU A 385 -7.03 -3.52 -21.26
C LEU A 385 -7.05 -3.89 -22.76
N PRO A 386 -7.45 -2.96 -23.65
CA PRO A 386 -7.45 -3.17 -25.08
C PRO A 386 -6.02 -3.39 -25.60
N ARG A 387 -5.85 -4.48 -26.35
CA ARG A 387 -4.56 -4.84 -26.95
C ARG A 387 -4.03 -3.74 -27.87
N GLY A 388 -2.72 -3.58 -27.91
CA GLY A 388 -2.03 -2.62 -28.77
C GLY A 388 -2.08 -1.16 -28.31
N THR A 389 -2.81 -0.85 -27.22
CA THR A 389 -2.80 0.49 -26.63
C THR A 389 -1.54 0.74 -25.81
N ALA A 390 -1.17 2.01 -25.61
CA ALA A 390 -0.04 2.39 -24.74
C ALA A 390 -0.19 1.78 -23.31
N SER A 391 -1.40 1.78 -22.74
CA SER A 391 -1.67 1.17 -21.43
C SER A 391 -1.45 -0.34 -21.43
N TRP A 392 -1.74 -1.03 -22.53
CA TRP A 392 -1.48 -2.46 -22.66
C TRP A 392 0.03 -2.75 -22.73
N TRP A 393 0.81 -1.95 -23.47
CA TRP A 393 2.26 -2.09 -23.50
C TRP A 393 2.90 -1.74 -22.14
N CYS A 394 2.36 -0.76 -21.42
CA CYS A 394 2.74 -0.52 -20.04
C CYS A 394 2.48 -1.75 -19.15
N ALA A 395 1.35 -2.45 -19.35
CA ALA A 395 1.07 -3.68 -18.60
C ALA A 395 2.06 -4.80 -18.93
N VAL A 396 2.49 -4.94 -20.20
CA VAL A 396 3.57 -5.88 -20.59
C VAL A 396 4.86 -5.54 -19.87
N ALA A 397 5.30 -4.28 -19.93
CA ALA A 397 6.51 -3.81 -19.25
C ALA A 397 6.43 -4.03 -17.73
N SER A 398 5.27 -3.73 -17.12
CA SER A 398 5.01 -3.93 -15.69
C SER A 398 5.08 -5.42 -15.31
N LEU A 399 4.54 -6.31 -16.13
CA LEU A 399 4.57 -7.74 -15.86
C LEU A 399 6.00 -8.28 -15.91
N VAL A 400 6.76 -7.90 -16.93
CA VAL A 400 8.18 -8.31 -17.06
C VAL A 400 8.97 -7.80 -15.86
N ALA A 401 8.81 -6.51 -15.53
CA ALA A 401 9.46 -5.90 -14.38
C ALA A 401 9.10 -6.58 -13.05
N ALA A 402 7.82 -6.82 -12.80
CA ALA A 402 7.35 -7.45 -11.57
C ALA A 402 7.86 -8.91 -11.46
N LEU A 403 7.94 -9.65 -12.57
CA LEU A 403 8.54 -10.99 -12.61
C LEU A 403 10.05 -10.95 -12.30
N VAL A 404 10.79 -9.99 -12.85
CA VAL A 404 12.21 -9.80 -12.53
C VAL A 404 12.38 -9.47 -11.06
N LEU A 405 11.61 -8.52 -10.52
CA LEU A 405 11.66 -8.15 -9.10
C LEU A 405 11.32 -9.34 -8.20
N LEU A 406 10.29 -10.12 -8.55
CA LEU A 406 9.93 -11.34 -7.81
C LEU A 406 11.07 -12.36 -7.85
N GLY A 407 11.75 -12.54 -8.99
CA GLY A 407 12.92 -13.41 -9.12
C GLY A 407 14.12 -12.92 -8.28
N LEU A 408 14.33 -11.60 -8.19
CA LEU A 408 15.40 -11.00 -7.40
C LEU A 408 15.20 -11.15 -5.88
N THR A 409 13.96 -11.40 -5.42
CA THR A 409 13.72 -11.69 -4.00
C THR A 409 14.32 -13.04 -3.54
N GLY A 410 14.77 -13.87 -4.47
CA GLY A 410 15.46 -15.12 -4.18
C GLY A 410 14.64 -16.06 -3.30
N THR A 411 15.23 -16.56 -2.21
CA THR A 411 14.54 -17.46 -1.26
C THR A 411 13.34 -16.83 -0.55
N HIS A 412 13.25 -15.50 -0.50
CA HIS A 412 12.13 -14.80 0.14
C HIS A 412 10.82 -14.87 -0.67
N VAL A 413 10.85 -15.43 -1.89
CA VAL A 413 9.64 -15.81 -2.65
C VAL A 413 8.74 -16.80 -1.87
N VAL A 414 9.27 -17.45 -0.84
CA VAL A 414 8.50 -18.28 0.09
C VAL A 414 7.34 -17.50 0.73
N GLY A 415 7.50 -16.20 1.02
CA GLY A 415 6.43 -15.36 1.59
C GLY A 415 5.17 -15.36 0.73
N PRO A 416 5.24 -14.84 -0.51
CA PRO A 416 4.07 -14.85 -1.39
C PRO A 416 3.50 -16.25 -1.66
N ILE A 417 4.35 -17.28 -1.76
CA ILE A 417 3.89 -18.68 -1.94
C ILE A 417 3.05 -19.13 -0.74
N LEU A 418 3.53 -18.91 0.49
CA LEU A 418 2.81 -19.29 1.70
C LEU A 418 1.51 -18.49 1.85
N PHE A 419 1.55 -17.20 1.62
CA PHE A 419 0.39 -16.32 1.80
C PHE A 419 -0.68 -16.57 0.75
N ALA A 420 -0.32 -16.68 -0.52
CA ALA A 420 -1.24 -17.04 -1.59
C ALA A 420 -1.72 -18.49 -1.45
N GLY A 421 -0.83 -19.40 -1.03
CA GLY A 421 -1.14 -20.80 -0.75
C GLY A 421 -2.17 -20.96 0.37
N ALA A 422 -2.11 -20.14 1.42
CA ALA A 422 -3.13 -20.11 2.47
C ALA A 422 -4.51 -19.75 1.91
N GLY A 423 -4.59 -18.77 0.99
CA GLY A 423 -5.81 -18.42 0.28
C GLY A 423 -6.35 -19.58 -0.58
N LEU A 424 -5.47 -20.25 -1.31
CA LEU A 424 -5.84 -21.41 -2.12
C LEU A 424 -6.33 -22.57 -1.25
N ALA A 425 -5.62 -22.89 -0.17
CA ALA A 425 -6.00 -23.93 0.77
C ALA A 425 -7.39 -23.64 1.37
N TRP A 426 -7.66 -22.39 1.74
CA TRP A 426 -8.98 -21.99 2.21
C TRP A 426 -10.09 -22.29 1.19
N THR A 427 -9.88 -21.95 -0.09
CA THR A 427 -10.89 -22.21 -1.14
C THR A 427 -11.16 -23.71 -1.32
N VAL A 428 -10.12 -24.55 -1.22
CA VAL A 428 -10.24 -26.00 -1.33
C VAL A 428 -11.01 -26.58 -0.12
N VAL A 429 -10.66 -26.16 1.08
CA VAL A 429 -11.35 -26.62 2.32
C VAL A 429 -12.81 -26.21 2.29
N LYS A 430 -13.11 -24.95 1.95
CA LYS A 430 -14.50 -24.46 1.87
C LYS A 430 -15.35 -25.27 0.90
N ARG A 431 -14.82 -25.62 -0.28
CA ARG A 431 -15.54 -26.45 -1.26
C ARG A 431 -15.90 -27.83 -0.71
N ARG A 432 -15.04 -28.41 0.10
CA ARG A 432 -15.29 -29.73 0.72
C ARG A 432 -16.33 -29.68 1.83
N THR A 433 -16.49 -28.53 2.49
CA THR A 433 -17.39 -28.36 3.63
C THR A 433 -18.73 -27.73 3.24
N SER A 434 -18.88 -27.15 2.04
CA SER A 434 -20.15 -26.64 1.54
C SER A 434 -20.98 -27.80 0.99
N PRO A 435 -22.22 -28.03 1.48
CA PRO A 435 -23.11 -29.03 0.88
C PRO A 435 -23.34 -28.71 -0.60
N LEU A 436 -23.35 -29.72 -1.45
CA LEU A 436 -23.80 -29.58 -2.85
C LEU A 436 -25.18 -28.90 -2.83
N PRO A 437 -25.44 -27.89 -3.69
CA PRO A 437 -26.77 -27.35 -3.85
C PRO A 437 -27.71 -28.52 -4.15
N ALA A 438 -28.81 -28.60 -3.41
CA ALA A 438 -29.82 -29.62 -3.64
C ALA A 438 -30.23 -29.59 -5.12
N PRO A 439 -30.43 -30.74 -5.76
CA PRO A 439 -30.90 -30.77 -7.14
C PRO A 439 -32.17 -29.92 -7.24
N VAL A 440 -32.20 -28.96 -8.16
CA VAL A 440 -33.40 -28.19 -8.46
C VAL A 440 -34.42 -29.20 -8.94
N GLU A 441 -35.43 -29.51 -8.09
CA GLU A 441 -36.55 -30.32 -8.49
C GLU A 441 -37.19 -29.67 -9.73
N PRO A 442 -37.32 -30.39 -10.86
CA PRO A 442 -37.99 -29.84 -12.03
C PRO A 442 -39.39 -29.42 -11.60
N ALA A 443 -39.74 -28.16 -11.84
CA ALA A 443 -41.06 -27.62 -11.60
C ALA A 443 -42.10 -28.59 -12.19
N ARG A 444 -42.89 -29.22 -11.34
CA ARG A 444 -44.04 -30.08 -11.79
C ARG A 444 -44.87 -29.19 -12.70
N ALA A 445 -44.94 -29.56 -13.97
CA ALA A 445 -45.86 -28.97 -14.93
C ALA A 445 -47.27 -29.07 -14.33
N GLY A 446 -47.79 -27.94 -13.84
CA GLY A 446 -49.13 -27.84 -13.36
C GLY A 446 -50.07 -28.15 -14.47
N SER A 447 -50.81 -29.25 -14.33
CA SER A 447 -51.99 -29.52 -15.10
C SER A 447 -52.99 -28.40 -14.91
N CYS A 448 -53.17 -27.54 -15.92
CA CYS A 448 -54.35 -26.66 -15.99
C CYS A 448 -55.62 -27.54 -16.12
N PRO A 449 -56.66 -27.22 -15.41
CA PRO A 449 -57.98 -27.81 -15.62
C PRO A 449 -58.68 -27.28 -16.90
#